data_bb0fac410bc64b3dbc0afb8fa30493a2
#
_entry.id   bb0fac410bc64b3dbc0afb8fa30493a2
#
_cell.length_a   1.000
_cell.length_b   1.000
_cell.length_c   1.000
_cell.angle_alpha   90.00
_cell.angle_beta   90.00
_cell.angle_gamma   90.00
#
_symmetry.space_group_name_H-M   'P 1'
#
loop_
_entity.id
_entity.type
_entity.pdbx_description
1 polymer ?
#
loop_
_entity_poly.entity_id
_entity_poly.type
_entity_poly.pdbx_seq_one_letter_code
_entity_poly.pdbx_strand_id
1 'polypeptide(L)'
;LGDVYKRQELKAEEVFDLFQQEYRNVCGPYRLVNYKISEEKNEQDDLTHVHFSGELKYKDNAPVQIEGNGNGPVAAFCDAMNQTEVASYQFVDYSEHAISVGSDSKAISYIHLKNPQGKDIFGIGVSHNIGYASMKGIICAINRDQADTMRDDTMPGIFEVC
;
A
#
# COMPACT_ATOMS: atom_id res chain seq x y z
N LEU A 1 17.50 -1.15 -3.01
CA LEU A 1 16.39 -1.43 -2.09
C LEU A 1 15.86 -2.84 -2.22
N GLY A 2 15.73 -3.37 -3.42
CA GLY A 2 15.40 -4.77 -3.64
C GLY A 2 16.38 -5.72 -2.95
N ASP A 3 17.64 -5.35 -2.83
CA ASP A 3 18.66 -6.15 -2.16
C ASP A 3 18.48 -6.20 -0.64
N VAL A 4 17.98 -5.13 -0.03
CA VAL A 4 17.66 -5.08 1.39
C VAL A 4 16.53 -6.05 1.73
N TYR A 5 15.55 -6.16 0.87
CA TYR A 5 14.48 -7.12 0.98
C TYR A 5 14.95 -8.56 0.99
N LYS A 6 15.90 -8.88 0.13
CA LYS A 6 16.35 -10.26 -0.10
C LYS A 6 17.34 -10.75 0.95
N ARG A 7 18.03 -9.85 1.61
CA ARG A 7 19.12 -10.22 2.51
C ARG A 7 18.67 -10.76 3.86
N GLN A 8 17.48 -10.46 4.32
CA GLN A 8 16.93 -10.93 5.62
C GLN A 8 17.86 -10.78 6.83
N GLU A 9 19.02 -10.16 6.64
CA GLU A 9 20.06 -9.98 7.65
C GLU A 9 19.86 -8.75 8.50
N LEU A 10 19.02 -7.83 8.05
CA LEU A 10 18.70 -6.60 8.76
C LEU A 10 17.63 -6.88 9.82
N LYS A 11 17.84 -6.36 11.01
CA LYS A 11 16.83 -6.37 12.05
C LYS A 11 15.63 -5.54 11.60
N ALA A 12 14.44 -5.88 12.08
CA ALA A 12 13.22 -5.17 11.74
C ALA A 12 13.34 -3.66 12.00
N GLU A 13 14.02 -3.26 13.07
CA GLU A 13 14.25 -1.85 13.41
C GLU A 13 15.14 -1.14 12.38
N GLU A 14 16.18 -1.79 11.91
CA GLU A 14 17.09 -1.24 10.89
C GLU A 14 16.40 -1.08 9.55
N VAL A 15 15.58 -2.05 9.18
CA VAL A 15 14.74 -2.00 7.98
C VAL A 15 13.74 -0.85 8.10
N PHE A 16 13.11 -0.70 9.24
CA PHE A 16 12.16 0.37 9.52
C PHE A 16 12.82 1.75 9.38
N ASP A 17 13.99 1.96 9.97
CA ASP A 17 14.73 3.22 9.89
C ASP A 17 15.12 3.55 8.45
N LEU A 18 15.61 2.54 7.72
CA LEU A 18 16.00 2.69 6.32
C LEU A 18 14.80 3.12 5.46
N PHE A 19 13.67 2.46 5.67
CA PHE A 19 12.46 2.76 4.93
C PHE A 19 11.81 4.07 5.34
N GLN A 20 11.89 4.45 6.59
CA GLN A 20 11.46 5.79 7.01
C GLN A 20 12.21 6.89 6.27
N GLN A 21 13.50 6.72 6.05
CA GLN A 21 14.29 7.68 5.30
C GLN A 21 13.87 7.79 3.83
N GLU A 22 13.56 6.65 3.20
CA GLU A 22 13.23 6.60 1.77
C GLU A 22 11.75 6.80 1.45
N TYR A 23 10.85 6.33 2.31
CA TYR A 23 9.42 6.27 2.02
C TYR A 23 8.57 7.18 2.89
N ARG A 24 9.13 7.71 3.96
CA ARG A 24 8.41 8.51 4.96
C ARG A 24 7.63 9.68 4.39
N ASN A 25 8.17 10.30 3.36
CA ASN A 25 7.64 11.53 2.79
C ASN A 25 7.15 11.34 1.36
N VAL A 26 6.96 10.11 0.91
CA VAL A 26 6.41 9.86 -0.40
C VAL A 26 4.90 10.03 -0.33
N CYS A 27 4.48 11.27 -0.46
CA CYS A 27 3.12 11.58 -0.82
C CYS A 27 3.03 11.59 -2.33
N GLY A 28 2.19 10.78 -2.83
CA GLY A 28 1.94 10.75 -4.25
C GLY A 28 0.57 11.31 -4.57
N PRO A 29 0.16 11.21 -5.84
CA PRO A 29 -1.12 11.69 -6.26
C PRO A 29 -2.29 11.00 -5.58
N TYR A 30 -2.14 9.73 -5.19
CA TYR A 30 -3.22 8.97 -4.56
C TYR A 30 -3.14 9.01 -3.04
N ARG A 31 -4.28 9.22 -2.41
CA ARG A 31 -4.43 9.22 -0.95
C ARG A 31 -5.76 8.61 -0.55
N LEU A 32 -5.74 7.66 0.37
CA LEU A 32 -6.93 7.11 0.99
C LEU A 32 -7.38 8.06 2.12
N VAL A 33 -8.52 8.70 1.92
CA VAL A 33 -9.02 9.73 2.85
C VAL A 33 -9.69 9.10 4.06
N ASN A 34 -10.59 8.15 3.81
CA ASN A 34 -11.22 7.36 4.83
C ASN A 34 -11.58 5.98 4.28
N TYR A 35 -11.85 5.03 5.15
CA TYR A 35 -12.27 3.70 4.75
C TYR A 35 -13.04 3.00 5.87
N LYS A 36 -13.79 2.01 5.47
CA LYS A 36 -14.48 1.07 6.36
C LYS A 36 -14.28 -0.34 5.84
N ILE A 37 -13.96 -1.26 6.73
CA ILE A 37 -13.88 -2.69 6.44
C ILE A 37 -14.93 -3.40 7.26
N SER A 38 -15.73 -4.22 6.59
CA SER A 38 -16.70 -5.11 7.21
C SER A 38 -16.30 -6.55 6.94
N GLU A 39 -16.25 -7.35 7.97
CA GLU A 39 -15.86 -8.75 7.87
C GLU A 39 -17.01 -9.64 8.35
N GLU A 40 -17.38 -10.61 7.53
CA GLU A 40 -18.38 -11.63 7.87
C GLU A 40 -17.76 -13.02 7.74
N LYS A 41 -17.88 -13.81 8.77
CA LYS A 41 -17.45 -15.20 8.78
C LYS A 41 -18.67 -16.10 8.96
N ASN A 42 -18.84 -17.06 8.06
CA ASN A 42 -19.87 -18.08 8.16
C ASN A 42 -19.28 -19.36 8.76
N GLU A 43 -19.91 -19.90 9.78
CA GLU A 43 -19.46 -21.16 10.44
C GLU A 43 -19.48 -22.37 9.49
N GLN A 44 -20.32 -22.36 8.46
CA GLN A 44 -20.54 -23.52 7.61
C GLN A 44 -19.49 -23.71 6.53
N ASP A 45 -18.90 -22.64 6.00
CA ASP A 45 -17.95 -22.72 4.88
C ASP A 45 -16.52 -22.31 5.23
N ASP A 46 -16.25 -21.92 6.47
CA ASP A 46 -14.96 -21.42 6.95
C ASP A 46 -14.35 -20.30 6.08
N LEU A 47 -15.16 -19.65 5.26
CA LEU A 47 -14.76 -18.55 4.41
C LEU A 47 -15.04 -17.21 5.10
N THR A 48 -14.08 -16.33 4.98
CA THR A 48 -14.23 -14.94 5.43
C THR A 48 -14.59 -14.08 4.23
N HIS A 49 -15.66 -13.31 4.36
CA HIS A 49 -16.08 -12.32 3.37
C HIS A 49 -15.76 -10.94 3.90
N VAL A 50 -14.92 -10.22 3.18
CA VAL A 50 -14.51 -8.85 3.55
C VAL A 50 -15.05 -7.89 2.51
N HIS A 51 -15.72 -6.85 2.98
CA HIS A 51 -16.15 -5.73 2.17
C HIS A 51 -15.36 -4.49 2.56
N PHE A 52 -14.72 -3.88 1.57
CA PHE A 52 -14.02 -2.60 1.70
C PHE A 52 -14.87 -1.50 1.08
N SER A 53 -14.97 -0.38 1.78
CA SER A 53 -15.60 0.85 1.28
C SER A 53 -14.73 2.03 1.71
N GLY A 54 -14.41 2.93 0.81
CA GLY A 54 -13.55 4.06 1.15
C GLY A 54 -13.59 5.17 0.12
N GLU A 55 -12.88 6.24 0.42
CA GLU A 55 -12.74 7.39 -0.46
C GLU A 55 -11.29 7.55 -0.87
N LEU A 56 -11.05 7.47 -2.17
CA LEU A 56 -9.74 7.67 -2.79
C LEU A 56 -9.69 9.06 -3.42
N LYS A 57 -8.65 9.80 -3.08
CA LYS A 57 -8.42 11.13 -3.63
C LYS A 57 -7.19 11.10 -4.53
N TYR A 58 -7.33 11.69 -5.72
CA TYR A 58 -6.23 11.89 -6.65
C TYR A 58 -5.92 13.38 -6.73
N LYS A 59 -4.74 13.79 -6.29
CA LYS A 59 -4.28 15.18 -6.22
C LYS A 59 -5.32 16.06 -5.49
N ASP A 60 -5.71 17.16 -6.09
CA ASP A 60 -6.69 18.09 -5.53
C ASP A 60 -8.12 17.82 -6.01
N ASN A 61 -8.34 16.72 -6.72
CA ASN A 61 -9.66 16.34 -7.19
C ASN A 61 -10.57 15.96 -6.02
N ALA A 62 -11.88 16.00 -6.24
CA ALA A 62 -12.84 15.51 -5.25
C ALA A 62 -12.61 14.01 -4.98
N PRO A 63 -12.75 13.56 -3.74
CA PRO A 63 -12.65 12.14 -3.41
C PRO A 63 -13.67 11.30 -4.18
N VAL A 64 -13.23 10.13 -4.62
CA VAL A 64 -14.09 9.16 -5.32
C VAL A 64 -14.37 7.99 -4.38
N GLN A 65 -15.64 7.61 -4.28
CA GLN A 65 -16.05 6.44 -3.52
C GLN A 65 -15.63 5.17 -4.26
N ILE A 66 -14.95 4.28 -3.54
CA ILE A 66 -14.54 2.97 -4.05
C ILE A 66 -15.02 1.87 -3.13
N GLU A 67 -15.40 0.75 -3.69
CA GLU A 67 -15.86 -0.42 -2.95
C GLU A 67 -15.30 -1.69 -3.57
N GLY A 68 -15.02 -2.68 -2.74
CA GLY A 68 -14.50 -3.95 -3.20
C GLY A 68 -14.76 -5.07 -2.21
N ASN A 69 -14.67 -6.30 -2.69
CA ASN A 69 -14.92 -7.51 -1.93
C ASN A 69 -13.78 -8.49 -2.09
N GLY A 70 -13.52 -9.27 -1.06
CA GLY A 70 -12.47 -10.28 -1.10
C GLY A 70 -12.52 -11.20 0.11
N ASN A 71 -11.57 -12.10 0.18
CA ASN A 71 -11.43 -13.03 1.30
C ASN A 71 -10.57 -12.46 2.45
N GLY A 72 -10.11 -11.24 2.30
CA GLY A 72 -9.34 -10.52 3.30
C GLY A 72 -9.27 -9.04 2.95
N PRO A 73 -8.74 -8.18 3.87
CA PRO A 73 -8.67 -6.74 3.65
C PRO A 73 -7.88 -6.34 2.41
N VAL A 74 -6.75 -6.99 2.16
CA VAL A 74 -5.89 -6.69 0.99
C VAL A 74 -6.61 -7.03 -0.32
N ALA A 75 -7.23 -8.22 -0.39
CA ALA A 75 -7.99 -8.63 -1.58
C ALA A 75 -9.17 -7.70 -1.86
N ALA A 76 -9.92 -7.31 -0.82
CA ALA A 76 -11.04 -6.40 -0.95
C ALA A 76 -10.59 -5.01 -1.41
N PHE A 77 -9.48 -4.52 -0.88
CA PHE A 77 -8.90 -3.24 -1.31
C PHE A 77 -8.42 -3.28 -2.77
N CYS A 78 -7.73 -4.35 -3.17
CA CYS A 78 -7.30 -4.52 -4.56
C CYS A 78 -8.50 -4.58 -5.52
N ASP A 79 -9.58 -5.25 -5.13
CA ASP A 79 -10.82 -5.29 -5.90
C ASP A 79 -11.43 -3.88 -6.06
N ALA A 80 -11.42 -3.08 -4.99
CA ALA A 80 -11.85 -1.69 -5.06
C ALA A 80 -10.98 -0.85 -5.99
N MET A 81 -9.66 -1.02 -5.93
CA MET A 81 -8.72 -0.29 -6.79
C MET A 81 -8.85 -0.68 -8.26
N ASN A 82 -9.28 -1.89 -8.56
CA ASN A 82 -9.53 -2.33 -9.94
C ASN A 82 -10.66 -1.57 -10.63
N GLN A 83 -11.46 -0.82 -9.90
CA GLN A 83 -12.53 0.03 -10.45
C GLN A 83 -12.04 1.45 -10.77
N THR A 84 -10.77 1.73 -10.53
CA THR A 84 -10.15 3.03 -10.74
C THR A 84 -9.17 3.02 -11.91
N GLU A 85 -8.56 4.16 -12.18
CA GLU A 85 -7.53 4.31 -13.22
C GLU A 85 -6.29 3.43 -12.97
N VAL A 86 -6.10 2.95 -11.76
CA VAL A 86 -4.97 2.09 -11.38
C VAL A 86 -5.27 0.60 -11.52
N ALA A 87 -6.34 0.23 -12.21
CA ALA A 87 -6.72 -1.17 -12.44
C ALA A 87 -5.65 -1.98 -13.18
N SER A 88 -4.78 -1.32 -13.92
CA SER A 88 -3.70 -1.97 -14.67
C SER A 88 -2.49 -2.35 -13.80
N TYR A 89 -2.44 -1.95 -12.56
CA TYR A 89 -1.44 -2.43 -11.61
C TYR A 89 -1.83 -3.82 -11.12
N GLN A 90 -0.89 -4.76 -11.20
CA GLN A 90 -1.12 -6.13 -10.78
C GLN A 90 -0.48 -6.40 -9.43
N PHE A 91 -1.26 -6.95 -8.52
CA PHE A 91 -0.76 -7.41 -7.23
C PHE A 91 0.04 -8.70 -7.43
N VAL A 92 1.27 -8.74 -6.92
CA VAL A 92 2.14 -9.92 -7.02
C VAL A 92 2.25 -10.62 -5.67
N ASP A 93 2.70 -9.92 -4.64
CA ASP A 93 2.94 -10.51 -3.34
C ASP A 93 3.01 -9.45 -2.25
N TYR A 94 2.88 -9.88 -1.01
CA TYR A 94 3.13 -9.05 0.15
C TYR A 94 3.64 -9.86 1.32
N SER A 95 4.36 -9.21 2.22
CA SER A 95 4.74 -9.76 3.51
C SER A 95 4.53 -8.74 4.61
N GLU A 96 4.19 -9.20 5.79
CA GLU A 96 3.90 -8.37 6.95
C GLU A 96 4.77 -8.78 8.12
N HIS A 97 5.27 -7.78 8.86
CA HIS A 97 6.06 -8.00 10.06
C HIS A 97 5.59 -7.07 11.18
N ALA A 98 5.52 -7.62 12.38
CA ALA A 98 5.28 -6.81 13.55
C ALA A 98 6.58 -6.18 14.03
N ILE A 99 6.52 -4.90 14.37
CA ILE A 99 7.62 -4.18 15.02
C ILE A 99 7.11 -3.75 16.39
N SER A 100 7.80 -4.19 17.44
CA SER A 100 7.50 -3.77 18.81
C SER A 100 8.64 -2.91 19.32
N VAL A 101 8.32 -1.67 19.67
CA VAL A 101 9.24 -0.78 20.37
C VAL A 101 8.57 -0.38 21.67
N GLY A 102 9.00 -0.98 22.78
CA GLY A 102 8.37 -0.77 24.08
C GLY A 102 6.92 -1.27 24.09
N SER A 103 5.99 -0.41 24.49
CA SER A 103 4.55 -0.70 24.49
C SER A 103 3.86 -0.38 23.16
N ASP A 104 4.60 0.18 22.21
CA ASP A 104 4.08 0.61 20.92
C ASP A 104 4.31 -0.50 19.88
N SER A 105 3.22 -1.08 19.39
CA SER A 105 3.26 -2.15 18.38
C SER A 105 2.81 -1.59 17.03
N LYS A 106 3.67 -1.76 16.02
CA LYS A 106 3.38 -1.37 14.64
C LYS A 106 3.56 -2.56 13.71
N ALA A 107 2.86 -2.54 12.60
CA ALA A 107 3.05 -3.47 11.51
C ALA A 107 3.72 -2.77 10.34
N ILE A 108 4.67 -3.46 9.72
CA ILE A 108 5.23 -3.08 8.42
C ILE A 108 4.70 -4.06 7.39
N SER A 109 4.23 -3.54 6.28
CA SER A 109 3.86 -4.34 5.10
C SER A 109 4.77 -3.99 3.94
N TYR A 110 5.31 -5.02 3.30
CA TYR A 110 6.12 -4.92 2.08
C TYR A 110 5.25 -5.39 0.92
N ILE A 111 5.07 -4.52 -0.05
CA ILE A 111 4.17 -4.77 -1.19
C ILE A 111 4.98 -4.88 -2.46
N HIS A 112 4.66 -5.89 -3.26
CA HIS A 112 5.21 -6.08 -4.59
C HIS A 112 4.07 -6.06 -5.61
N LEU A 113 4.16 -5.13 -6.56
CA LEU A 113 3.21 -4.98 -7.67
C LEU A 113 3.97 -5.04 -9.00
N LYS A 114 3.21 -5.23 -10.09
CA LYS A 114 3.67 -4.93 -11.45
C LYS A 114 2.91 -3.74 -11.98
N ASN A 115 3.63 -2.77 -12.55
CA ASN A 115 3.01 -1.62 -13.18
C ASN A 115 2.43 -1.97 -14.56
N PRO A 116 1.71 -1.04 -15.22
CA PRO A 116 1.13 -1.30 -16.54
C PRO A 116 2.14 -1.70 -17.63
N GLN A 117 3.40 -1.35 -17.47
CA GLN A 117 4.48 -1.71 -18.38
C GLN A 117 5.15 -3.05 -18.03
N GLY A 118 4.65 -3.75 -17.02
CA GLY A 118 5.19 -5.01 -16.56
C GLY A 118 6.43 -4.90 -15.67
N LYS A 119 6.77 -3.69 -15.23
CA LYS A 119 7.90 -3.45 -14.31
C LYS A 119 7.51 -3.78 -12.89
N ASP A 120 8.41 -4.45 -12.17
CA ASP A 120 8.25 -4.71 -10.74
C ASP A 120 8.43 -3.43 -9.94
N ILE A 121 7.46 -3.13 -9.10
CA ILE A 121 7.48 -1.98 -8.22
C ILE A 121 7.19 -2.40 -6.79
N PHE A 122 7.71 -1.65 -5.83
CA PHE A 122 7.64 -1.97 -4.41
C PHE A 122 7.15 -0.78 -3.61
N GLY A 123 6.41 -1.07 -2.56
CA GLY A 123 5.92 -0.09 -1.62
C GLY A 123 5.95 -0.62 -0.20
N ILE A 124 5.90 0.30 0.75
CA ILE A 124 5.94 -0.02 2.16
C ILE A 124 4.90 0.80 2.88
N GLY A 125 4.16 0.12 3.73
CA GLY A 125 3.21 0.74 4.63
C GLY A 125 3.54 0.42 6.08
N VAL A 126 3.37 1.39 6.94
CA VAL A 126 3.54 1.24 8.38
C VAL A 126 2.30 1.76 9.08
N SER A 127 1.75 0.96 9.97
CA SER A 127 0.57 1.34 10.75
C SER A 127 0.46 0.49 12.01
N HIS A 128 -0.28 0.97 12.99
CA HIS A 128 -0.69 0.14 14.14
C HIS A 128 -1.68 -0.95 13.72
N ASN A 129 -2.37 -0.78 12.61
CA ASN A 129 -3.29 -1.75 12.04
C ASN A 129 -2.63 -2.45 10.85
N ILE A 130 -2.56 -3.78 10.90
CA ILE A 130 -1.86 -4.59 9.90
C ILE A 130 -2.51 -4.51 8.52
N GLY A 131 -3.83 -4.52 8.44
CA GLY A 131 -4.55 -4.38 7.17
C GLY A 131 -4.34 -3.01 6.54
N TYR A 132 -4.34 -1.95 7.35
CA TYR A 132 -4.09 -0.60 6.87
C TYR A 132 -2.64 -0.41 6.43
N ALA A 133 -1.68 -1.07 7.10
CA ALA A 133 -0.29 -1.05 6.66
C ALA A 133 -0.15 -1.56 5.22
N SER A 134 -0.83 -2.65 4.89
CA SER A 134 -0.82 -3.21 3.53
C SER A 134 -1.47 -2.28 2.50
N MET A 135 -2.60 -1.66 2.82
CA MET A 135 -3.24 -0.67 1.95
C MET A 135 -2.33 0.54 1.70
N LYS A 136 -1.69 1.05 2.75
CA LYS A 136 -0.69 2.13 2.62
C LYS A 136 0.48 1.74 1.72
N GLY A 137 0.95 0.50 1.85
CA GLY A 137 2.04 -0.03 1.04
C GLY A 137 1.68 -0.09 -0.45
N ILE A 138 0.47 -0.51 -0.77
CA ILE A 138 -0.04 -0.54 -2.15
C ILE A 138 -0.09 0.87 -2.74
N ILE A 139 -0.67 1.81 -2.03
CA ILE A 139 -0.74 3.21 -2.45
C ILE A 139 0.67 3.81 -2.61
N CYS A 140 1.58 3.50 -1.68
CA CYS A 140 2.97 3.93 -1.76
C CYS A 140 3.66 3.42 -3.03
N ALA A 141 3.49 2.15 -3.37
CA ALA A 141 4.07 1.57 -4.58
C ALA A 141 3.58 2.28 -5.85
N ILE A 142 2.27 2.50 -5.95
CA ILE A 142 1.65 3.18 -7.08
C ILE A 142 2.14 4.64 -7.18
N ASN A 143 2.17 5.34 -6.06
CA ASN A 143 2.61 6.73 -6.01
C ASN A 143 4.07 6.88 -6.42
N ARG A 144 4.93 5.98 -5.98
CA ARG A 144 6.35 5.97 -6.37
C ARG A 144 6.54 5.73 -7.85
N ASP A 145 5.80 4.77 -8.42
CA ASP A 145 5.86 4.48 -9.85
C ASP A 145 5.42 5.70 -10.68
N GLN A 146 4.36 6.35 -10.28
CA GLN A 146 3.88 7.56 -10.97
C GLN A 146 4.85 8.73 -10.83
N ALA A 147 5.49 8.90 -9.69
CA ALA A 147 6.51 9.92 -9.51
C ALA A 147 7.74 9.67 -10.40
N ASP A 148 8.17 8.42 -10.53
CA ASP A 148 9.29 8.05 -11.39
C ASP A 148 8.95 8.29 -12.88
N THR A 149 7.75 7.97 -13.30
CA THR A 149 7.26 8.24 -14.67
C THR A 149 7.26 9.75 -14.97
N MET A 150 6.85 10.57 -14.02
CA MET A 150 6.87 12.03 -14.16
C MET A 150 8.28 12.61 -14.23
N ARG A 151 9.27 11.96 -13.60
CA ARG A 151 10.67 12.39 -13.66
C ARG A 151 11.29 12.16 -15.02
N ASP A 152 10.93 11.09 -15.70
CA ASP A 152 11.43 10.79 -17.03
C ASP A 152 10.87 11.75 -18.08
N ASP A 153 9.70 12.32 -17.85
CA ASP A 153 9.02 13.17 -18.81
C ASP A 153 9.30 14.68 -18.63
N THR A 154 9.62 15.13 -17.43
CA THR A 154 9.84 16.58 -17.18
C THR A 154 10.62 16.79 -15.87
N MET A 155 11.60 17.64 -15.88
CA MET A 155 12.24 18.33 -14.74
C MET A 155 12.08 17.68 -13.34
N PRO A 156 13.09 17.71 -12.48
CA PRO A 156 13.00 17.13 -11.13
C PRO A 156 11.79 17.69 -10.39
N GLY A 157 10.80 16.87 -10.25
CA GLY A 157 9.55 17.22 -9.58
C GLY A 157 9.79 17.53 -8.11
N ILE A 158 9.13 18.56 -7.65
CA ILE A 158 9.03 18.88 -6.23
C ILE A 158 8.23 17.74 -5.58
N PHE A 159 8.85 16.98 -4.71
CA PHE A 159 8.14 16.03 -3.88
C PHE A 159 7.35 16.80 -2.83
N GLU A 160 6.05 16.69 -2.86
CA GLU A 160 5.25 17.14 -1.75
C GLU A 160 5.53 16.23 -0.54
N VAL A 161 5.97 16.83 0.54
CA VAL A 161 6.17 16.17 1.81
C VAL A 161 4.83 16.13 2.55
N CYS A 162 4.41 14.96 2.90
CA CYS A 162 3.22 14.80 3.76
C CYS A 162 3.56 15.00 5.22
#